data_27a8e8d6b18da012c1ce887586736e1d
#
_entry.id   27a8e8d6b18da012c1ce887586736e1d
#
_cell.length_a   1.000
_cell.length_b   1.000
_cell.length_c   1.000
_cell.angle_alpha   90.00
_cell.angle_beta   90.00
_cell.angle_gamma   90.00
#
_symmetry.space_group_name_H-M   'P 1'
#
loop_
_entity.id
_entity.type
_entity.pdbx_description
1 polymer ?
#
loop_
_entity_poly.entity_id
_entity_poly.type
_entity_poly.pdbx_seq_one_letter_code
_entity_poly.pdbx_strand_id
1 'polypeptide(L)'
;SDFFLVGELLHGYYNQFVGDGLLHSCTNYECYKGLYSSMNSYNLFEITHSLLRQFGPENWTLYRGRHLLSFVDNHDVTRVASILQNRRHLPLIYALLFGMPGIPCIYYGSEWGAEGNKQQSDDALRPSFDAPEWNALTDTIATMAKAHRESRALCYGDFRQLVLTNRQCIWERCAD
;
A
#
# COMPACT_ATOMS: atom_id res chain seq x y z
N SER A 1 -25.45 7.55 -1.91
CA SER A 1 -25.30 6.15 -1.47
C SER A 1 -24.32 6.12 -0.30
N ASP A 2 -24.69 5.47 0.79
CA ASP A 2 -23.85 5.32 2.01
C ASP A 2 -22.86 4.15 1.85
N PHE A 3 -22.81 3.51 0.67
CA PHE A 3 -21.89 2.43 0.37
C PHE A 3 -20.60 2.96 -0.22
N PHE A 4 -19.47 2.47 0.28
CA PHE A 4 -18.17 2.68 -0.35
C PHE A 4 -17.99 1.67 -1.48
N LEU A 5 -17.80 2.17 -2.70
CA LEU A 5 -17.63 1.38 -3.91
C LEU A 5 -16.15 1.36 -4.30
N VAL A 6 -15.56 0.18 -4.30
CA VAL A 6 -14.18 -0.03 -4.74
C VAL A 6 -14.15 -1.00 -5.91
N GLY A 7 -13.37 -0.68 -6.94
CA GLY A 7 -13.16 -1.56 -8.09
C GLY A 7 -11.82 -2.28 -8.00
N GLU A 8 -11.77 -3.52 -8.45
CA GLU A 8 -10.52 -4.22 -8.66
C GLU A 8 -10.03 -3.97 -10.07
N LEU A 9 -8.95 -3.18 -10.20
CA LEU A 9 -8.34 -2.80 -11.47
C LEU A 9 -6.86 -3.17 -11.45
N LEU A 10 -6.47 -4.14 -12.26
CA LEU A 10 -5.09 -4.62 -12.34
C LEU A 10 -4.18 -3.61 -13.04
N HIS A 11 -4.69 -2.92 -14.05
CA HIS A 11 -3.96 -1.94 -14.84
C HIS A 11 -4.92 -1.02 -15.59
N GLY A 12 -4.38 0.04 -16.17
CA GLY A 12 -5.16 1.03 -16.92
C GLY A 12 -5.11 2.42 -16.28
N TYR A 13 -5.91 3.31 -16.83
CA TYR A 13 -6.02 4.68 -16.35
C TYR A 13 -7.20 4.79 -15.37
N TYR A 14 -6.92 4.86 -14.08
CA TYR A 14 -7.92 4.73 -13.01
C TYR A 14 -8.99 5.85 -13.02
N ASN A 15 -8.70 7.04 -13.55
CA ASN A 15 -9.67 8.12 -13.65
C ASN A 15 -10.87 7.81 -14.57
N GLN A 16 -10.80 6.76 -15.38
CA GLN A 16 -11.95 6.28 -16.16
C GLN A 16 -12.99 5.59 -15.27
N PHE A 17 -12.60 5.16 -14.07
CA PHE A 17 -13.42 4.33 -13.18
C PHE A 17 -13.67 4.98 -11.82
N VAL A 18 -12.80 5.90 -11.39
CA VAL A 18 -12.82 6.53 -10.05
C VAL A 18 -13.12 8.03 -10.20
N GLY A 19 -14.17 8.51 -9.56
CA GLY A 19 -14.56 9.92 -9.60
C GLY A 19 -16.02 10.15 -9.23
N ASP A 20 -16.48 11.37 -9.43
CA ASP A 20 -17.86 11.75 -9.13
C ASP A 20 -18.83 10.97 -10.03
N GLY A 21 -19.77 10.27 -9.40
CA GLY A 21 -20.72 9.40 -10.10
C GLY A 21 -20.17 8.05 -10.58
N LEU A 22 -18.91 7.75 -10.23
CA LEU A 22 -18.22 6.50 -10.53
C LEU A 22 -17.88 5.75 -9.23
N LEU A 23 -16.87 4.87 -9.26
CA LEU A 23 -16.34 4.22 -8.06
C LEU A 23 -15.67 5.26 -7.14
N HIS A 24 -15.75 5.04 -5.84
CA HIS A 24 -15.06 5.88 -4.85
C HIS A 24 -13.55 5.62 -4.83
N SER A 25 -13.13 4.38 -5.13
CA SER A 25 -11.74 3.94 -5.14
C SER A 25 -11.52 2.75 -6.08
N CYS A 26 -10.27 2.44 -6.33
CA CYS A 26 -9.86 1.17 -6.94
C CYS A 26 -8.54 0.67 -6.34
N THR A 27 -8.23 -0.59 -6.61
CA THR A 27 -6.98 -1.24 -6.17
C THR A 27 -5.76 -0.61 -6.84
N ASN A 28 -4.73 -0.31 -6.05
CA ASN A 28 -3.50 0.32 -6.53
C ASN A 28 -2.39 -0.72 -6.78
N TYR A 29 -2.55 -1.53 -7.82
CA TYR A 29 -1.56 -2.55 -8.21
C TYR A 29 -0.22 -1.97 -8.64
N GLU A 30 -0.18 -0.75 -9.17
CA GLU A 30 1.07 -0.08 -9.52
C GLU A 30 1.95 0.14 -8.28
N CYS A 31 1.37 0.70 -7.20
CA CYS A 31 2.12 0.86 -5.95
C CYS A 31 2.41 -0.48 -5.26
N TYR A 32 1.51 -1.47 -5.32
CA TYR A 32 1.80 -2.83 -4.83
C TYR A 32 3.11 -3.36 -5.42
N LYS A 33 3.26 -3.32 -6.75
CA LYS A 33 4.49 -3.74 -7.41
C LYS A 33 5.70 -2.92 -6.96
N GLY A 34 5.57 -1.61 -6.92
CA GLY A 34 6.63 -0.70 -6.50
C GLY A 34 7.10 -0.96 -5.06
N LEU A 35 6.18 -1.26 -4.14
CA LEU A 35 6.48 -1.54 -2.74
C LEU A 35 7.41 -2.74 -2.57
N TYR A 36 7.00 -3.93 -3.05
CA TYR A 36 7.82 -5.12 -2.83
C TYR A 36 9.09 -5.14 -3.69
N SER A 37 9.03 -4.64 -4.93
CA SER A 37 10.21 -4.62 -5.79
C SER A 37 11.28 -3.66 -5.27
N SER A 38 10.89 -2.50 -4.75
CA SER A 38 11.83 -1.58 -4.09
C SER A 38 12.57 -2.21 -2.93
N MET A 39 11.87 -3.01 -2.11
CA MET A 39 12.48 -3.72 -0.99
C MET A 39 13.46 -4.81 -1.46
N ASN A 40 13.07 -5.58 -2.47
CA ASN A 40 13.85 -6.70 -2.98
C ASN A 40 15.09 -6.25 -3.79
N SER A 41 14.96 -5.18 -4.57
CA SER A 41 16.05 -4.61 -5.37
C SER A 41 16.92 -3.61 -4.60
N TYR A 42 16.54 -3.25 -3.36
CA TYR A 42 17.16 -2.15 -2.61
C TYR A 42 17.17 -0.84 -3.41
N ASN A 43 16.05 -0.56 -4.10
CA ASN A 43 15.91 0.59 -4.99
C ASN A 43 14.60 1.34 -4.74
N LEU A 44 14.60 2.27 -3.79
CA LEU A 44 13.43 3.07 -3.41
C LEU A 44 12.97 4.05 -4.51
N PHE A 45 13.72 4.21 -5.60
CA PHE A 45 13.26 4.98 -6.75
C PHE A 45 12.02 4.35 -7.40
N GLU A 46 11.85 3.02 -7.34
CA GLU A 46 10.71 2.35 -7.97
C GLU A 46 9.38 2.79 -7.34
N ILE A 47 9.22 2.65 -6.02
CA ILE A 47 7.97 3.08 -5.37
C ILE A 47 7.82 4.60 -5.37
N THR A 48 8.91 5.35 -5.19
CA THR A 48 8.83 6.81 -5.17
C THR A 48 8.43 7.35 -6.55
N HIS A 49 8.91 6.75 -7.64
CA HIS A 49 8.48 7.12 -9.00
C HIS A 49 6.96 6.92 -9.18
N SER A 50 6.42 5.77 -8.75
CA SER A 50 4.98 5.50 -8.81
C SER A 50 4.18 6.52 -7.99
N LEU A 51 4.65 6.86 -6.79
CA LEU A 51 3.99 7.85 -5.94
C LEU A 51 4.04 9.28 -6.51
N LEU A 52 5.16 9.70 -7.06
CA LEU A 52 5.28 11.00 -7.72
C LEU A 52 4.38 11.08 -8.95
N ARG A 53 4.33 10.01 -9.76
CA ARG A 53 3.46 9.93 -10.92
C ARG A 53 1.97 9.98 -10.53
N GLN A 54 1.59 9.34 -9.44
CA GLN A 54 0.19 9.25 -9.00
C GLN A 54 -0.24 10.48 -8.18
N PHE A 55 0.58 10.97 -7.26
CA PHE A 55 0.19 11.89 -6.20
C PHE A 55 1.13 13.08 -6.03
N GLY A 56 2.17 13.21 -6.84
CA GLY A 56 3.17 14.28 -6.72
C GLY A 56 2.62 15.69 -6.93
N PRO A 57 3.46 16.73 -6.72
CA PRO A 57 3.03 18.12 -6.83
C PRO A 57 2.88 18.63 -8.27
N GLU A 58 3.36 17.89 -9.25
CA GLU A 58 3.43 18.32 -10.64
C GLU A 58 2.07 18.31 -11.36
N ASN A 59 1.91 19.13 -12.39
CA ASN A 59 0.66 19.23 -13.14
C ASN A 59 0.31 17.99 -13.96
N TRP A 60 1.29 17.13 -14.26
CA TRP A 60 1.09 15.88 -14.98
C TRP A 60 0.70 14.70 -14.06
N THR A 61 0.57 14.94 -12.75
CA THR A 61 0.20 13.92 -11.77
C THR A 61 -1.20 13.37 -12.07
N LEU A 62 -1.35 12.04 -12.02
CA LEU A 62 -2.53 11.35 -12.53
C LEU A 62 -3.71 11.34 -11.55
N TYR A 63 -3.44 11.11 -10.25
CA TYR A 63 -4.48 10.74 -9.27
C TYR A 63 -4.47 11.61 -8.01
N ARG A 64 -3.94 12.83 -8.09
CA ARG A 64 -3.96 13.77 -6.95
C ARG A 64 -5.42 13.96 -6.47
N GLY A 65 -5.64 13.87 -5.16
CA GLY A 65 -6.98 13.96 -4.56
C GLY A 65 -7.80 12.68 -4.67
N ARG A 66 -7.30 11.60 -5.31
CA ARG A 66 -7.93 10.28 -5.30
C ARG A 66 -7.39 9.43 -4.15
N HIS A 67 -8.27 8.68 -3.51
CA HIS A 67 -7.93 7.77 -2.43
C HIS A 67 -7.99 6.32 -2.94
N LEU A 68 -6.88 5.86 -3.53
CA LEU A 68 -6.78 4.50 -4.06
C LEU A 68 -6.56 3.49 -2.93
N LEU A 69 -7.15 2.30 -3.05
CA LEU A 69 -6.96 1.21 -2.10
C LEU A 69 -5.58 0.60 -2.30
N SER A 70 -4.67 0.89 -1.37
CA SER A 70 -3.27 0.48 -1.41
C SER A 70 -3.03 -0.69 -0.47
N PHE A 71 -2.22 -1.65 -0.89
CA PHE A 71 -1.97 -2.90 -0.18
C PHE A 71 -0.55 -3.42 -0.46
N VAL A 72 -0.06 -4.31 0.40
CA VAL A 72 1.21 -5.02 0.22
C VAL A 72 1.02 -6.46 -0.23
N ASP A 73 -0.16 -7.01 -0.03
CA ASP A 73 -0.65 -8.27 -0.59
C ASP A 73 -2.18 -8.33 -0.54
N ASN A 74 -2.75 -9.34 -1.19
CA ASN A 74 -4.18 -9.66 -1.17
C ASN A 74 -4.41 -11.15 -1.48
N HIS A 75 -5.66 -11.53 -1.72
CA HIS A 75 -6.08 -12.90 -2.01
C HIS A 75 -5.64 -13.46 -3.36
N ASP A 76 -5.09 -12.63 -4.26
CA ASP A 76 -4.70 -13.00 -5.62
C ASP A 76 -3.20 -12.88 -5.91
N VAL A 77 -2.42 -12.41 -4.93
CA VAL A 77 -0.97 -12.28 -5.08
C VAL A 77 -0.23 -13.00 -3.96
N THR A 78 1.03 -13.34 -4.20
CA THR A 78 1.90 -13.93 -3.17
C THR A 78 1.92 -13.04 -1.92
N ARG A 79 1.73 -13.65 -0.73
CA ARG A 79 1.77 -12.97 0.56
C ARG A 79 3.06 -12.15 0.72
N VAL A 80 2.96 -11.00 1.34
CA VAL A 80 4.12 -10.09 1.51
C VAL A 80 5.28 -10.75 2.24
N ALA A 81 5.00 -11.60 3.24
CA ALA A 81 6.02 -12.35 3.96
C ALA A 81 6.75 -13.38 3.09
N SER A 82 6.12 -13.85 2.01
CA SER A 82 6.71 -14.80 1.06
C SER A 82 7.39 -14.13 -0.14
N ILE A 83 6.94 -12.95 -0.57
CA ILE A 83 7.51 -12.25 -1.72
C ILE A 83 8.78 -11.46 -1.37
N LEU A 84 8.91 -11.01 -0.11
CA LEU A 84 10.09 -10.30 0.36
C LEU A 84 11.28 -11.25 0.53
N GLN A 85 12.40 -10.94 -0.13
CA GLN A 85 13.65 -11.68 0.02
C GLN A 85 14.27 -11.54 1.42
N ASN A 86 14.00 -10.42 2.08
CA ASN A 86 14.44 -10.16 3.44
C ASN A 86 13.23 -9.84 4.34
N ARG A 87 12.85 -10.77 5.20
CA ARG A 87 11.70 -10.61 6.12
C ARG A 87 11.85 -9.44 7.10
N ARG A 88 13.08 -8.96 7.36
CA ARG A 88 13.30 -7.74 8.16
C ARG A 88 12.73 -6.49 7.51
N HIS A 89 12.37 -6.55 6.21
CA HIS A 89 11.71 -5.45 5.53
C HIS A 89 10.19 -5.40 5.77
N LEU A 90 9.57 -6.40 6.42
CA LEU A 90 8.14 -6.38 6.73
C LEU A 90 7.70 -5.09 7.47
N PRO A 91 8.32 -4.67 8.56
CA PRO A 91 7.94 -3.42 9.21
C PRO A 91 8.13 -2.20 8.29
N LEU A 92 9.16 -2.22 7.45
CA LEU A 92 9.48 -1.09 6.56
C LEU A 92 8.46 -0.95 5.42
N ILE A 93 8.02 -2.06 4.81
CA ILE A 93 7.02 -2.01 3.73
C ILE A 93 5.66 -1.53 4.27
N TYR A 94 5.29 -1.89 5.50
CA TYR A 94 4.09 -1.35 6.15
C TYR A 94 4.25 0.12 6.52
N ALA A 95 5.45 0.59 6.92
CA ALA A 95 5.71 2.01 7.13
C ALA A 95 5.50 2.81 5.83
N LEU A 96 5.96 2.28 4.70
CA LEU A 96 5.68 2.89 3.39
C LEU A 96 4.19 2.90 3.09
N LEU A 97 3.48 1.77 3.28
CA LEU A 97 2.04 1.66 3.04
C LEU A 97 1.23 2.69 3.83
N PHE A 98 1.49 2.83 5.14
CA PHE A 98 0.76 3.78 5.98
C PHE A 98 1.20 5.24 5.79
N GLY A 99 2.41 5.48 5.27
CA GLY A 99 2.92 6.82 4.99
C GLY A 99 2.54 7.38 3.61
N MET A 100 2.22 6.53 2.65
CA MET A 100 1.86 6.95 1.30
C MET A 100 0.41 7.45 1.20
N PRO A 101 0.05 8.23 0.14
CA PRO A 101 -1.34 8.58 -0.13
C PRO A 101 -2.20 7.36 -0.46
N GLY A 102 -3.48 7.44 -0.09
CA GLY A 102 -4.46 6.39 -0.38
C GLY A 102 -5.07 5.79 0.89
N ILE A 103 -5.77 4.69 0.72
CA ILE A 103 -6.41 3.94 1.80
C ILE A 103 -5.57 2.68 2.05
N PRO A 104 -4.83 2.59 3.15
CA PRO A 104 -4.04 1.40 3.47
C PRO A 104 -4.97 0.22 3.78
N CYS A 105 -4.73 -0.90 3.13
CA CYS A 105 -5.48 -2.14 3.33
C CYS A 105 -4.55 -3.25 3.80
N ILE A 106 -4.95 -3.94 4.87
CA ILE A 106 -4.25 -5.11 5.41
C ILE A 106 -5.07 -6.35 5.05
N TYR A 107 -4.45 -7.30 4.39
CA TYR A 107 -5.05 -8.59 4.14
C TYR A 107 -4.88 -9.50 5.37
N TYR A 108 -5.95 -10.22 5.73
CA TYR A 108 -5.98 -11.02 6.96
C TYR A 108 -4.83 -12.01 7.05
N GLY A 109 -4.18 -12.10 8.21
CA GLY A 109 -3.01 -12.92 8.45
C GLY A 109 -1.69 -12.25 8.11
N SER A 110 -1.68 -11.25 7.24
CA SER A 110 -0.46 -10.53 6.87
C SER A 110 0.06 -9.66 7.99
N GLU A 111 -0.82 -9.23 8.90
CA GLU A 111 -0.46 -8.45 10.10
C GLU A 111 0.42 -9.20 11.10
N TRP A 112 0.44 -10.53 11.06
CA TRP A 112 1.41 -11.35 11.83
C TRP A 112 2.43 -12.06 10.96
N GLY A 113 2.45 -11.78 9.64
CA GLY A 113 3.44 -12.31 8.71
C GLY A 113 3.10 -13.69 8.17
N ALA A 114 1.82 -14.01 7.99
CA ALA A 114 1.39 -15.24 7.33
C ALA A 114 2.01 -15.37 5.93
N GLU A 115 2.44 -16.57 5.60
CA GLU A 115 3.06 -16.93 4.33
C GLU A 115 2.06 -17.53 3.36
N GLY A 116 2.33 -17.44 2.06
CA GLY A 116 1.59 -18.07 1.00
C GLY A 116 2.13 -17.65 -0.36
N ASN A 117 2.31 -18.61 -1.25
CA ASN A 117 2.87 -18.37 -2.58
C ASN A 117 1.85 -18.69 -3.67
N LYS A 118 1.56 -17.72 -4.52
CA LYS A 118 0.63 -17.86 -5.67
C LYS A 118 0.98 -19.04 -6.61
N GLN A 119 2.26 -19.34 -6.74
CA GLN A 119 2.72 -20.46 -7.59
C GLN A 119 2.34 -21.83 -7.05
N GLN A 120 2.01 -21.95 -5.77
CA GLN A 120 1.59 -23.21 -5.16
C GLN A 120 0.11 -23.47 -5.44
N SER A 121 -0.77 -22.58 -5.05
CA SER A 121 -2.20 -22.59 -5.33
C SER A 121 -2.84 -21.29 -4.85
N ASP A 122 -4.10 -21.06 -5.26
CA ASP A 122 -4.91 -19.98 -4.70
C ASP A 122 -5.26 -20.22 -3.23
N ASP A 123 -5.45 -21.48 -2.81
CA ASP A 123 -5.73 -21.84 -1.42
C ASP A 123 -4.56 -21.46 -0.48
N ALA A 124 -3.32 -21.53 -0.96
CA ALA A 124 -2.15 -21.10 -0.20
C ALA A 124 -2.20 -19.60 0.19
N LEU A 125 -2.94 -18.80 -0.57
CA LEU A 125 -3.14 -17.38 -0.30
C LEU A 125 -4.31 -17.12 0.65
N ARG A 126 -5.22 -18.07 0.82
CA ARG A 126 -6.50 -17.96 1.53
C ARG A 126 -6.66 -18.98 2.67
N PRO A 127 -5.61 -19.19 3.51
CA PRO A 127 -5.70 -20.18 4.58
C PRO A 127 -6.76 -19.81 5.61
N SER A 128 -7.37 -20.79 6.23
CA SER A 128 -8.13 -20.61 7.46
C SER A 128 -7.17 -20.61 8.65
N PHE A 129 -7.43 -19.77 9.62
CA PHE A 129 -6.69 -19.72 10.88
C PHE A 129 -7.62 -20.07 12.04
N ASP A 130 -7.21 -20.97 12.92
CA ASP A 130 -7.99 -21.36 14.10
C ASP A 130 -8.11 -20.22 15.10
N ALA A 131 -7.06 -19.39 15.20
CA ALA A 131 -7.01 -18.19 16.03
C ALA A 131 -6.11 -17.13 15.38
N PRO A 132 -6.37 -15.83 15.65
CA PRO A 132 -5.43 -14.79 15.25
C PRO A 132 -4.16 -14.87 16.07
N GLU A 133 -3.03 -14.53 15.46
CA GLU A 133 -1.76 -14.36 16.15
C GLU A 133 -1.52 -12.87 16.46
N TRP A 134 -0.81 -12.61 17.57
CA TRP A 134 -0.36 -11.27 17.89
C TRP A 134 1.13 -11.28 18.19
N ASN A 135 1.92 -10.54 17.41
CA ASN A 135 3.36 -10.50 17.53
C ASN A 135 3.92 -9.08 17.34
N ALA A 136 5.24 -8.91 17.36
CA ALA A 136 5.89 -7.63 17.22
C ALA A 136 5.59 -6.91 15.88
N LEU A 137 5.31 -7.65 14.80
CA LEU A 137 4.87 -7.06 13.53
C LEU A 137 3.45 -6.48 13.69
N THR A 138 2.55 -7.20 14.35
CA THR A 138 1.19 -6.74 14.63
C THR A 138 1.21 -5.46 15.48
N ASP A 139 2.05 -5.39 16.53
CA ASP A 139 2.23 -4.17 17.33
C ASP A 139 2.68 -2.99 16.47
N THR A 140 3.64 -3.23 15.58
CA THR A 140 4.16 -2.21 14.66
C THR A 140 3.08 -1.69 13.73
N ILE A 141 2.32 -2.60 13.10
CA ILE A 141 1.22 -2.27 12.18
C ILE A 141 0.12 -1.52 12.93
N ALA A 142 -0.28 -1.98 14.13
CA ALA A 142 -1.29 -1.32 14.94
C ALA A 142 -0.89 0.12 15.31
N THR A 143 0.38 0.33 15.63
CA THR A 143 0.93 1.67 15.92
C THR A 143 0.88 2.58 14.68
N MET A 144 1.27 2.07 13.52
CA MET A 144 1.22 2.83 12.26
C MET A 144 -0.22 3.13 11.83
N ALA A 145 -1.11 2.15 11.95
CA ALA A 145 -2.53 2.32 11.63
C ALA A 145 -3.19 3.38 12.52
N LYS A 146 -2.84 3.39 13.82
CA LYS A 146 -3.29 4.43 14.75
C LYS A 146 -2.78 5.80 14.33
N ALA A 147 -1.47 5.93 14.08
CA ALA A 147 -0.87 7.20 13.63
C ALA A 147 -1.50 7.70 12.34
N HIS A 148 -1.74 6.80 11.36
CA HIS A 148 -2.41 7.16 10.11
C HIS A 148 -3.82 7.69 10.37
N ARG A 149 -4.65 6.97 11.12
CA ARG A 149 -6.03 7.34 11.41
C ARG A 149 -6.16 8.65 12.17
N GLU A 150 -5.21 8.96 13.07
CA GLU A 150 -5.22 10.17 13.91
C GLU A 150 -4.57 11.38 13.21
N SER A 151 -3.93 11.19 12.06
CA SER A 151 -3.28 12.26 11.30
C SER A 151 -4.08 12.64 10.06
N ARG A 152 -4.66 13.85 10.07
CA ARG A 152 -5.32 14.42 8.89
C ARG A 152 -4.37 14.46 7.67
N ALA A 153 -3.10 14.78 7.89
CA ALA A 153 -2.10 14.81 6.83
C ALA A 153 -1.88 13.44 6.20
N LEU A 154 -1.78 12.36 6.99
CA LEU A 154 -1.64 11.00 6.44
C LEU A 154 -2.90 10.54 5.71
N CYS A 155 -4.09 10.89 6.20
CA CYS A 155 -5.35 10.51 5.56
C CYS A 155 -5.60 11.29 4.25
N TYR A 156 -5.39 12.61 4.25
CA TYR A 156 -5.90 13.50 3.20
C TYR A 156 -4.86 14.48 2.64
N GLY A 157 -3.65 14.52 3.22
CA GLY A 157 -2.65 15.52 2.86
C GLY A 157 -2.00 15.29 1.49
N ASP A 158 -1.44 16.35 0.95
CA ASP A 158 -0.61 16.29 -0.23
C ASP A 158 0.66 15.48 0.00
N PHE A 159 1.26 15.02 -1.08
CA PHE A 159 2.47 14.21 -1.07
C PHE A 159 3.64 14.97 -1.70
N ARG A 160 4.76 15.01 -0.99
CA ARG A 160 6.02 15.56 -1.50
C ARG A 160 7.20 14.68 -1.10
N GLN A 161 8.06 14.37 -2.07
CA GLN A 161 9.33 13.70 -1.83
C GLN A 161 10.38 14.74 -1.43
N LEU A 162 11.07 14.53 -0.32
CA LEU A 162 12.12 15.40 0.18
C LEU A 162 13.52 14.82 -0.07
N VAL A 163 13.73 13.55 0.27
CA VAL A 163 15.01 12.85 0.09
C VAL A 163 14.76 11.54 -0.63
N LEU A 164 15.61 11.21 -1.57
CA LEU A 164 15.56 9.95 -2.28
C LEU A 164 16.96 9.46 -2.64
N THR A 165 17.27 8.28 -2.16
CA THR A 165 18.42 7.46 -2.58
C THR A 165 17.94 6.04 -2.82
N ASN A 166 18.80 5.16 -3.27
CA ASN A 166 18.44 3.75 -3.42
C ASN A 166 17.91 3.12 -2.12
N ARG A 167 18.42 3.56 -0.95
CA ARG A 167 18.12 2.93 0.35
C ARG A 167 17.49 3.86 1.37
N GLN A 168 17.23 5.10 1.02
CA GLN A 168 16.64 6.10 1.92
C GLN A 168 15.61 6.92 1.18
N CYS A 169 14.44 7.11 1.77
CA CYS A 169 13.46 8.07 1.31
C CYS A 169 12.87 8.84 2.49
N ILE A 170 12.59 10.10 2.27
CA ILE A 170 11.82 10.95 3.19
C ILE A 170 10.69 11.54 2.38
N TRP A 171 9.49 11.31 2.83
CA TRP A 171 8.26 11.88 2.27
C TRP A 171 7.61 12.82 3.27
N GLU A 172 7.03 13.85 2.75
CA GLU A 172 6.20 14.78 3.52
C GLU A 172 4.73 14.59 3.12
N ARG A 173 3.85 14.58 4.11
CA ARG A 173 2.42 14.66 3.95
C ARG A 173 1.94 15.93 4.63
N CYS A 174 1.25 16.81 3.89
CA CYS A 174 0.82 18.11 4.37
C CYS A 174 -0.68 18.27 4.18
N ALA A 175 -1.39 18.67 5.23
CA ALA A 175 -2.80 19.06 5.16
C ALA A 175 -2.96 20.43 5.82
N ASP A 176 -3.74 21.30 5.19
CA ASP A 176 -4.13 22.61 5.71
C ASP A 176 -5.10 22.48 6.90
#